data_e3911a9268c1bbff39cc99877a9221a6
#
_entry.id   e3911a9268c1bbff39cc99877a9221a6
#
_cell.length_a   1.000
_cell.length_b   1.000
_cell.length_c   1.000
_cell.angle_alpha   90.00
_cell.angle_beta   90.00
_cell.angle_gamma   90.00
#
_symmetry.space_group_name_H-M   'P 1'
#
loop_
_entity.id
_entity.type
_entity.pdbx_description
1 polymer ?
#
loop_
_entity_poly.entity_id
_entity_poly.type
_entity_poly.pdbx_seq_one_letter_code
_entity_poly.pdbx_strand_id
1 'polypeptide(L)'
;MSNQKRGGRINRINPLIQKIISEALLRSSDSMLNKATVTHVSTSPDLKKSLVFISTLEGNEGSLKTSLEKNRTKIQKVVGREMTTKNVPKIIFEVDNTFSNVVRINELL
;
A
#
# COMPACT_ATOMS: atom_id res chain seq x y z
N MET A 1 14.62 -20.93 -14.12
CA MET A 1 13.28 -21.09 -14.68
C MET A 1 12.24 -21.43 -13.63
N SER A 2 12.57 -22.29 -12.66
CA SER A 2 11.68 -22.56 -11.53
C SER A 2 11.38 -21.31 -10.71
N ASN A 3 12.31 -20.33 -10.67
CA ASN A 3 12.13 -19.10 -9.94
C ASN A 3 11.02 -18.23 -10.52
N GLN A 4 10.77 -18.33 -11.84
CA GLN A 4 9.72 -17.54 -12.47
C GLN A 4 8.34 -18.01 -12.06
N LYS A 5 8.14 -19.31 -11.87
CA LYS A 5 6.86 -19.84 -11.40
C LYS A 5 6.57 -19.44 -9.96
N ARG A 6 7.59 -19.46 -9.10
CA ARG A 6 7.44 -19.05 -7.71
C ARG A 6 7.21 -17.55 -7.58
N GLY A 7 7.95 -16.75 -8.36
CA GLY A 7 7.79 -15.31 -8.38
C GLY A 7 6.51 -14.86 -9.07
N GLY A 8 5.92 -15.73 -9.93
CA GLY A 8 4.73 -15.37 -10.69
C GLY A 8 3.52 -15.03 -9.84
N ARG A 9 3.30 -15.74 -8.74
CA ARG A 9 2.19 -15.47 -7.84
C ARG A 9 2.38 -14.13 -7.14
N ILE A 10 3.56 -13.89 -6.57
CA ILE A 10 3.86 -12.64 -5.89
C ILE A 10 3.85 -11.48 -6.89
N ASN A 11 4.39 -11.70 -8.08
CA ASN A 11 4.43 -10.67 -9.12
C ASN A 11 3.04 -10.29 -9.61
N ARG A 12 2.06 -11.19 -9.52
CA ARG A 12 0.68 -10.89 -9.89
C ARG A 12 -0.09 -10.26 -8.73
N ILE A 13 0.19 -10.69 -7.51
CA ILE A 13 -0.51 -10.21 -6.32
C ILE A 13 -0.14 -8.79 -5.99
N ASN A 14 1.14 -8.44 -6.04
CA ASN A 14 1.57 -7.09 -5.68
C ASN A 14 0.96 -6.01 -6.57
N PRO A 15 0.99 -6.12 -7.92
CA PRO A 15 0.32 -5.14 -8.76
C PRO A 15 -1.19 -5.10 -8.55
N LEU A 16 -1.81 -6.24 -8.31
CA LEU A 16 -3.25 -6.32 -8.06
C LEU A 16 -3.61 -5.59 -6.77
N ILE A 17 -2.89 -5.86 -5.69
CA ILE A 17 -3.13 -5.19 -4.41
C ILE A 17 -2.90 -3.70 -4.55
N GLN A 18 -1.84 -3.30 -5.25
CA GLN A 18 -1.54 -1.89 -5.49
C GLN A 18 -2.70 -1.20 -6.21
N LYS A 19 -3.25 -1.84 -7.24
CA LYS A 19 -4.37 -1.30 -7.99
C LYS A 19 -5.61 -1.16 -7.12
N ILE A 20 -5.96 -2.20 -6.38
CA ILE A 20 -7.14 -2.21 -5.53
C ILE A 20 -7.06 -1.12 -4.47
N ILE A 21 -5.92 -1.04 -3.78
CA ILE A 21 -5.75 -0.07 -2.70
C ILE A 21 -5.66 1.35 -3.26
N SER A 22 -4.97 1.55 -4.39
CA SER A 22 -4.90 2.88 -5.02
C SER A 22 -6.29 3.39 -5.36
N GLU A 23 -7.14 2.54 -5.92
CA GLU A 23 -8.51 2.92 -6.22
C GLU A 23 -9.32 3.20 -4.96
N ALA A 24 -9.12 2.39 -3.91
CA ALA A 24 -9.81 2.60 -2.64
C ALA A 24 -9.40 3.94 -2.00
N LEU A 25 -8.11 4.30 -2.08
CA LEU A 25 -7.65 5.58 -1.56
C LEU A 25 -8.26 6.75 -2.33
N LEU A 26 -8.31 6.66 -3.65
CA LEU A 26 -8.90 7.72 -4.47
C LEU A 26 -10.38 7.93 -4.17
N ARG A 27 -11.09 6.87 -3.82
CA ARG A 27 -12.52 6.94 -3.51
C ARG A 27 -12.81 7.29 -2.06
N SER A 28 -11.76 7.40 -1.23
CA SER A 28 -11.95 7.67 0.18
C SER A 28 -12.48 9.08 0.41
N SER A 29 -13.38 9.23 1.37
CA SER A 29 -13.84 10.53 1.83
C SER A 29 -12.83 11.21 2.75
N ASP A 30 -11.84 10.45 3.23
CA ASP A 30 -10.76 11.00 4.06
C ASP A 30 -9.83 11.80 3.17
N SER A 31 -9.71 13.11 3.43
CA SER A 31 -8.91 14.01 2.59
C SER A 31 -7.42 13.65 2.60
N MET A 32 -6.93 13.03 3.66
CA MET A 32 -5.55 12.59 3.73
C MET A 32 -5.32 11.38 2.81
N LEU A 33 -6.27 10.44 2.79
CA LEU A 33 -6.14 9.23 2.00
C LEU A 33 -6.32 9.48 0.51
N ASN A 34 -7.25 10.35 0.12
CA ASN A 34 -7.50 10.57 -1.30
C ASN A 34 -6.36 11.30 -2.02
N LYS A 35 -5.41 11.84 -1.27
CA LYS A 35 -4.20 12.47 -1.81
C LYS A 35 -2.95 11.61 -1.63
N ALA A 36 -3.11 10.45 -0.98
CA ALA A 36 -2.00 9.55 -0.75
C ALA A 36 -1.79 8.62 -1.93
N THR A 37 -0.57 8.11 -2.06
CA THR A 37 -0.17 7.26 -3.18
C THR A 37 0.47 5.98 -2.64
N VAL A 38 0.12 4.84 -3.25
CA VAL A 38 0.80 3.59 -2.99
C VAL A 38 2.13 3.61 -3.74
N THR A 39 3.23 3.54 -3.01
CA THR A 39 4.57 3.57 -3.62
C THR A 39 5.12 2.18 -3.85
N HIS A 40 4.78 1.22 -3.01
CA HIS A 40 5.32 -0.12 -3.11
C HIS A 40 4.43 -1.11 -2.36
N VAL A 41 4.36 -2.34 -2.84
CA VAL A 41 3.68 -3.45 -2.17
C VAL A 41 4.65 -4.62 -2.08
N SER A 42 4.81 -5.17 -0.89
CA SER A 42 5.66 -6.32 -0.64
C SER A 42 4.87 -7.40 0.08
N THR A 43 4.65 -8.52 -0.58
CA THR A 43 3.88 -9.64 -0.01
C THR A 43 4.83 -10.73 0.47
N SER A 44 4.56 -11.30 1.65
CA SER A 44 5.36 -12.38 2.20
C SER A 44 5.28 -13.62 1.31
N PRO A 45 6.33 -14.46 1.30
CA PRO A 45 6.33 -15.67 0.44
C PRO A 45 5.19 -16.64 0.74
N ASP A 46 4.69 -16.67 1.97
CA ASP A 46 3.56 -17.52 2.36
C ASP A 46 2.22 -16.88 2.01
N LEU A 47 2.22 -15.68 1.42
CA LEU A 47 1.04 -14.92 1.00
C LEU A 47 0.10 -14.55 2.15
N LYS A 48 0.60 -14.54 3.37
CA LYS A 48 -0.22 -14.21 4.55
C LYS A 48 -0.28 -12.72 4.86
N LYS A 49 0.74 -11.98 4.50
CA LYS A 49 0.84 -10.54 4.79
C LYS A 49 1.32 -9.77 3.58
N SER A 50 0.78 -8.58 3.39
CA SER A 50 1.25 -7.63 2.38
C SER A 50 1.55 -6.30 3.05
N LEU A 51 2.79 -5.88 2.95
CA LEU A 51 3.19 -4.54 3.39
C LEU A 51 2.90 -3.57 2.25
N VAL A 52 2.12 -2.56 2.54
CA VAL A 52 1.73 -1.56 1.55
C VAL A 52 2.30 -0.22 1.99
N PHE A 53 3.22 0.30 1.20
CA PHE A 53 3.90 1.57 1.49
C PHE A 53 3.12 2.71 0.85
N ILE A 54 2.75 3.68 1.68
CA ILE A 54 1.93 4.81 1.29
C ILE A 54 2.70 6.10 1.54
N SER A 55 2.66 7.02 0.58
CA SER A 55 3.28 8.33 0.74
C SER A 55 2.29 9.44 0.47
N THR A 56 2.59 10.62 0.99
CA THR A 56 1.83 11.83 0.70
C THR A 56 2.79 12.98 0.50
N LEU A 57 2.47 13.85 -0.44
CA LEU A 57 3.26 15.06 -0.71
C LEU A 57 2.99 16.16 0.31
N GLU A 58 1.93 16.03 1.09
CA GLU A 58 1.56 17.06 2.07
C GLU A 58 2.34 17.00 3.37
N GLY A 59 3.26 16.03 3.49
CA GLY A 59 4.27 16.06 4.53
C GLY A 59 3.84 15.71 5.93
N ASN A 60 2.58 15.37 6.18
CA ASN A 60 2.13 15.02 7.51
C ASN A 60 2.00 13.51 7.67
N GLU A 61 3.13 12.88 7.95
CA GLU A 61 3.23 11.42 8.07
C GLU A 61 2.42 10.88 9.24
N GLY A 62 2.38 11.60 10.36
CA GLY A 62 1.62 11.18 11.52
C GLY A 62 0.13 11.16 11.26
N SER A 63 -0.39 12.17 10.60
CA SER A 63 -1.81 12.21 10.22
C SER A 63 -2.13 11.14 9.19
N LEU A 64 -1.23 10.89 8.24
CA LEU A 64 -1.40 9.83 7.26
C LEU A 64 -1.49 8.48 7.95
N LYS A 65 -0.58 8.20 8.87
CA LYS A 65 -0.58 6.93 9.61
C LYS A 65 -1.87 6.75 10.38
N THR A 66 -2.35 7.80 11.05
CA THR A 66 -3.61 7.76 11.79
C THR A 66 -4.78 7.47 10.87
N SER A 67 -4.86 8.13 9.71
CA SER A 67 -5.92 7.91 8.73
C SER A 67 -5.89 6.49 8.18
N LEU A 68 -4.69 5.95 7.89
CA LEU A 68 -4.54 4.59 7.40
C LEU A 68 -5.02 3.57 8.43
N GLU A 69 -4.62 3.72 9.69
CA GLU A 69 -5.06 2.81 10.75
C GLU A 69 -6.56 2.87 10.97
N LYS A 70 -7.13 4.06 10.90
CA LYS A 70 -8.56 4.28 11.08
C LYS A 70 -9.37 3.59 9.97
N ASN A 71 -8.84 3.53 8.77
CA ASN A 71 -9.51 2.97 7.61
C ASN A 71 -9.03 1.57 7.22
N ARG A 72 -8.11 0.99 7.98
CA ARG A 72 -7.47 -0.29 7.63
C ARG A 72 -8.49 -1.41 7.44
N THR A 73 -9.42 -1.56 8.37
CA THR A 73 -10.42 -2.63 8.28
C THR A 73 -11.30 -2.47 7.05
N LYS A 74 -11.68 -1.24 6.74
CA LYS A 74 -12.50 -0.95 5.56
C LYS A 74 -11.76 -1.31 4.27
N ILE A 75 -10.48 -0.94 4.20
CA ILE A 75 -9.65 -1.23 3.02
C ILE A 75 -9.39 -2.73 2.93
N GLN A 76 -9.17 -3.41 4.05
CA GLN A 76 -9.01 -4.86 4.08
C GLN A 76 -10.24 -5.57 3.49
N LYS A 77 -11.44 -5.08 3.82
CA LYS A 77 -12.68 -5.64 3.27
C LYS A 77 -12.77 -5.43 1.77
N VAL A 78 -12.34 -4.27 1.28
CA VAL A 78 -12.33 -3.99 -0.16
C VAL A 78 -11.37 -4.95 -0.87
N VAL A 79 -10.18 -5.14 -0.32
CA VAL A 79 -9.21 -6.08 -0.89
C VAL A 79 -9.79 -7.49 -0.92
N GLY A 80 -10.42 -7.93 0.17
CA GLY A 80 -11.03 -9.25 0.23
C GLY A 80 -12.15 -9.45 -0.78
N ARG A 81 -12.93 -8.40 -1.03
CA ARG A 81 -14.03 -8.46 -2.00
C ARG A 81 -13.52 -8.46 -3.43
N GLU A 82 -12.48 -7.67 -3.72
CA GLU A 82 -11.97 -7.50 -5.07
C GLU A 82 -11.01 -8.61 -5.50
N MET A 83 -10.33 -9.26 -4.55
CA MET A 83 -9.45 -10.36 -4.88
C MET A 83 -10.24 -11.65 -5.01
N THR A 84 -9.99 -12.37 -6.11
CA THR A 84 -10.66 -13.66 -6.36
C THR A 84 -9.83 -14.84 -5.87
N THR A 85 -8.69 -14.57 -5.25
CA THR A 85 -7.81 -15.62 -4.75
C THR A 85 -8.35 -16.22 -3.47
N LYS A 86 -8.00 -17.50 -3.24
CA LYS A 86 -8.46 -18.25 -2.08
C LYS A 86 -8.01 -17.63 -0.75
N ASN A 87 -6.78 -17.14 -0.74
CA ASN A 87 -6.20 -16.52 0.46
C ASN A 87 -5.92 -15.05 0.21
N VAL A 88 -6.51 -14.20 1.02
CA VAL A 88 -6.29 -12.76 0.94
C VAL A 88 -5.28 -12.37 2.01
N PRO A 89 -4.15 -11.75 1.63
CA PRO A 89 -3.15 -11.34 2.63
C PRO A 89 -3.71 -10.28 3.57
N LYS A 90 -3.20 -10.29 4.80
CA LYS A 90 -3.48 -9.21 5.74
C LYS A 90 -2.71 -7.97 5.29
N ILE A 91 -3.43 -6.88 5.09
CA ILE A 91 -2.81 -5.62 4.66
C ILE A 91 -2.23 -4.90 5.86
N ILE A 92 -0.96 -4.55 5.76
CA ILE A 92 -0.26 -3.77 6.78
C ILE A 92 0.27 -2.52 6.10
N PHE A 93 -0.12 -1.35 6.61
CA PHE A 93 0.31 -0.08 6.03
C PHE A 93 1.60 0.39 6.67
N GLU A 94 2.49 0.91 5.83
CA GLU A 94 3.71 1.58 6.25
C GLU A 94 3.78 2.93 5.53
N VAL A 95 4.14 3.96 6.25
CA VAL A 95 4.33 5.28 5.64
C VAL A 95 5.71 5.31 5.00
N ASP A 96 5.73 5.57 3.69
CA ASP A 96 6.97 5.69 2.94
C ASP A 96 7.38 7.15 2.89
N ASN A 97 8.42 7.50 3.61
CA ASN A 97 8.93 8.86 3.70
C ASN A 97 10.17 9.08 2.82
N THR A 98 10.48 8.15 1.94
CA THR A 98 11.66 8.22 1.08
C THR A 98 11.65 9.50 0.26
N PHE A 99 10.50 9.84 -0.35
CA PHE A 99 10.37 11.03 -1.15
C PHE A 99 10.60 12.30 -0.32
N SER A 100 10.00 12.36 0.88
CA SER A 100 10.18 13.50 1.77
C SER A 100 11.64 13.66 2.19
N ASN A 101 12.33 12.56 2.46
CA ASN A 101 13.73 12.59 2.83
C ASN A 101 14.59 13.10 1.67
N VAL A 102 14.30 12.68 0.44
CA VAL A 102 15.03 13.13 -0.75
C VAL A 102 14.84 14.63 -0.95
N VAL A 103 13.61 15.11 -0.85
CA VAL A 103 13.32 16.54 -0.99
C VAL A 103 14.02 17.34 0.10
N ARG A 104 14.00 16.85 1.33
CA ARG A 104 14.65 17.52 2.45
C ARG A 104 16.17 17.61 2.25
N ILE A 105 16.79 16.54 1.76
CA ILE A 105 18.22 16.53 1.46
C ILE A 105 18.54 17.55 0.38
N ASN A 106 17.72 17.62 -0.66
CA ASN A 106 17.93 18.58 -1.75
C ASN A 106 17.81 20.03 -1.26
N GLU A 107 16.91 20.30 -0.32
CA GLU A 107 16.76 21.63 0.26
C GLU A 107 17.99 22.03 1.08
N LEU A 108 18.68 21.07 1.69
CA LEU A 108 19.86 21.31 2.48
C LEU A 108 21.12 21.52 1.63
N LEU A 109 21.09 21.07 0.41
CA LEU A 109 22.21 21.25 -0.53
C LEU A 109 22.10 22.59 -1.24
#